data_3a1abf2c700215fbef062a30b1a86301
#
_entry.id   3a1abf2c700215fbef062a30b1a86301
#
_cell.length_a   1.000
_cell.length_b   1.000
_cell.length_c   1.000
_cell.angle_alpha   90.00
_cell.angle_beta   90.00
_cell.angle_gamma   90.00
#
_symmetry.space_group_name_H-M   'P 1'
#
loop_
_entity.id
_entity.type
_entity.pdbx_description
1 polymer ?
#
loop_
_entity_poly.entity_id
_entity_poly.type
_entity_poly.pdbx_seq_one_letter_code
_entity_poly.pdbx_strand_id
1 'polypeptide(L)'
;MTETELYKELGALTKDKDRWQESIPYVSSLLTHDSVKIQAKALWLLGEMGLSYPQFVQDVVPTIASFLDSPEPLMRERAVNAIGRIGRGDYSIIEPYWAGLFRFASDEEPKVRLAFIWASENIATNTPDIYKDHMPVFEKLLHDADEKVRMEAPEIFRVLGKHRPDFVRPYVEQLRQISDTDENRVIRIHCLGAIKATGAK
;
A
#
# COMPACT_ATOMS: atom_id res chain seq x y z
N MET A 1 20.67 -12.47 21.18
CA MET A 1 19.19 -12.38 21.26
C MET A 1 18.63 -13.44 20.34
N THR A 2 17.65 -14.23 20.80
CA THR A 2 16.96 -15.21 19.95
C THR A 2 16.01 -14.51 18.97
N GLU A 3 15.62 -15.16 17.86
CA GLU A 3 14.65 -14.63 16.92
C GLU A 3 13.32 -14.24 17.61
N THR A 4 12.89 -15.07 18.57
CA THR A 4 11.65 -14.81 19.32
C THR A 4 11.73 -13.56 20.19
N GLU A 5 12.86 -13.34 20.86
CA GLU A 5 13.12 -12.14 21.67
C GLU A 5 13.16 -10.89 20.79
N LEU A 6 13.88 -10.97 19.67
CA LEU A 6 13.98 -9.88 18.72
C LEU A 6 12.60 -9.52 18.12
N TYR A 7 11.79 -10.53 17.75
CA TYR A 7 10.46 -10.29 17.24
C TYR A 7 9.53 -9.62 18.27
N LYS A 8 9.64 -10.00 19.56
CA LYS A 8 8.91 -9.35 20.66
C LYS A 8 9.34 -7.91 20.85
N GLU A 9 10.64 -7.65 20.79
CA GLU A 9 11.19 -6.28 20.88
C GLU A 9 10.66 -5.39 19.77
N LEU A 10 10.69 -5.86 18.51
CA LEU A 10 10.09 -5.12 17.38
C LEU A 10 8.57 -4.93 17.55
N GLY A 11 7.91 -5.90 18.19
CA GLY A 11 6.49 -5.81 18.56
C GLY A 11 6.23 -4.72 19.61
N ALA A 12 7.11 -4.59 20.60
CA ALA A 12 7.05 -3.52 21.60
C ALA A 12 7.30 -2.14 20.95
N LEU A 13 8.34 -2.03 20.12
CA LEU A 13 8.67 -0.82 19.39
C LEU A 13 7.52 -0.33 18.48
N THR A 14 6.71 -1.24 17.95
CA THR A 14 5.51 -0.89 17.18
C THR A 14 4.54 0.02 17.95
N LYS A 15 4.48 -0.13 19.28
CA LYS A 15 3.57 0.62 20.16
C LYS A 15 4.22 1.86 20.76
N ASP A 16 5.53 1.91 20.78
CA ASP A 16 6.33 2.98 21.38
C ASP A 16 6.80 3.96 20.30
N LYS A 17 5.85 4.79 19.85
CA LYS A 17 6.07 5.71 18.72
C LYS A 17 7.07 6.82 19.03
N ASP A 18 7.23 7.16 20.30
CA ASP A 18 8.17 8.21 20.72
C ASP A 18 9.62 7.82 20.43
N ARG A 19 9.90 6.51 20.37
CA ARG A 19 11.23 5.97 20.04
C ARG A 19 11.45 5.70 18.56
N TRP A 20 10.47 5.91 17.70
CA TRP A 20 10.56 5.54 16.29
C TRP A 20 11.73 6.22 15.60
N GLN A 21 11.84 7.53 15.70
CA GLN A 21 12.88 8.29 15.02
C GLN A 21 14.29 7.78 15.34
N GLU A 22 14.61 7.61 16.63
CA GLU A 22 15.91 7.14 17.08
C GLU A 22 16.18 5.66 16.74
N SER A 23 15.10 4.87 16.55
CA SER A 23 15.17 3.44 16.27
C SER A 23 15.30 3.10 14.78
N ILE A 24 15.10 4.06 13.86
CA ILE A 24 15.20 3.82 12.42
C ILE A 24 16.52 3.15 12.02
N PRO A 25 17.71 3.61 12.46
CA PRO A 25 18.97 2.96 12.10
C PRO A 25 19.05 1.51 12.56
N TYR A 26 18.56 1.22 13.76
CA TYR A 26 18.51 -0.13 14.31
C TYR A 26 17.58 -1.02 13.48
N VAL A 27 16.34 -0.58 13.20
CA VAL A 27 15.37 -1.36 12.41
C VAL A 27 15.87 -1.55 10.98
N SER A 28 16.56 -0.55 10.41
CA SER A 28 17.16 -0.64 9.08
C SER A 28 18.24 -1.73 9.01
N SER A 29 19.06 -1.88 10.06
CA SER A 29 20.08 -2.93 10.11
C SER A 29 19.49 -4.34 10.07
N LEU A 30 18.23 -4.51 10.48
CA LEU A 30 17.55 -5.80 10.49
C LEU A 30 17.03 -6.25 9.10
N LEU A 31 17.12 -5.38 8.09
CA LEU A 31 16.81 -5.77 6.70
C LEU A 31 17.80 -6.79 6.13
N THR A 32 18.99 -6.92 6.74
CA THR A 32 20.01 -7.92 6.35
C THR A 32 20.05 -9.12 7.31
N HIS A 33 19.08 -9.27 8.20
CA HIS A 33 19.01 -10.37 9.15
C HIS A 33 18.67 -11.69 8.42
N ASP A 34 19.21 -12.83 8.85
CA ASP A 34 19.00 -14.15 8.22
C ASP A 34 17.54 -14.64 8.26
N SER A 35 16.75 -14.18 9.22
CA SER A 35 15.34 -14.56 9.36
C SER A 35 14.44 -13.68 8.49
N VAL A 36 13.76 -14.28 7.51
CA VAL A 36 12.72 -13.66 6.69
C VAL A 36 11.62 -13.01 7.55
N LYS A 37 11.28 -13.62 8.67
CA LYS A 37 10.28 -13.09 9.60
C LYS A 37 10.71 -11.77 10.23
N ILE A 38 11.99 -11.64 10.59
CA ILE A 38 12.56 -10.40 11.14
C ILE A 38 12.65 -9.35 10.06
N GLN A 39 13.15 -9.69 8.86
CA GLN A 39 13.21 -8.77 7.72
C GLN A 39 11.79 -8.22 7.38
N ALA A 40 10.80 -9.10 7.29
CA ALA A 40 9.42 -8.72 6.99
C ALA A 40 8.83 -7.78 8.08
N LYS A 41 9.16 -8.02 9.35
CA LYS A 41 8.74 -7.14 10.45
C LYS A 41 9.46 -5.79 10.40
N ALA A 42 10.75 -5.78 10.05
CA ALA A 42 11.54 -4.56 9.86
C ALA A 42 10.99 -3.72 8.69
N LEU A 43 10.72 -4.32 7.53
CA LEU A 43 10.09 -3.65 6.38
C LEU A 43 8.77 -2.99 6.77
N TRP A 44 7.90 -3.74 7.45
CA TRP A 44 6.62 -3.21 7.90
C TRP A 44 6.80 -2.01 8.83
N LEU A 45 7.72 -2.12 9.82
CA LEU A 45 7.94 -1.07 10.81
C LEU A 45 8.59 0.17 10.19
N LEU A 46 9.53 0.01 9.24
CA LEU A 46 10.11 1.12 8.49
C LEU A 46 9.07 1.86 7.65
N GLY A 47 8.09 1.15 7.11
CA GLY A 47 6.95 1.78 6.44
C GLY A 47 6.13 2.66 7.38
N GLU A 48 5.82 2.16 8.60
CA GLU A 48 5.11 2.93 9.62
C GLU A 48 5.92 4.14 10.10
N MET A 49 7.23 3.95 10.35
CA MET A 49 8.14 5.02 10.74
C MET A 49 8.28 6.06 9.63
N GLY A 50 8.37 5.62 8.37
CA GLY A 50 8.50 6.50 7.22
C GLY A 50 7.26 7.34 6.92
N LEU A 51 6.07 6.87 7.30
CA LEU A 51 4.87 7.71 7.25
C LEU A 51 4.97 8.93 8.18
N SER A 52 5.60 8.76 9.35
CA SER A 52 5.72 9.82 10.37
C SER A 52 7.02 10.63 10.25
N TYR A 53 8.08 9.99 9.78
CA TYR A 53 9.43 10.53 9.72
C TYR A 53 10.10 10.22 8.36
N PRO A 54 9.52 10.64 7.23
CA PRO A 54 9.99 10.23 5.90
C PRO A 54 11.46 10.61 5.64
N GLN A 55 11.91 11.76 6.11
CA GLN A 55 13.30 12.21 5.93
C GLN A 55 14.34 11.33 6.64
N PHE A 56 13.95 10.59 7.69
CA PHE A 56 14.86 9.71 8.42
C PHE A 56 14.97 8.31 7.83
N VAL A 57 14.02 7.91 6.96
CA VAL A 57 14.06 6.64 6.24
C VAL A 57 14.59 6.78 4.82
N GLN A 58 14.84 7.99 4.33
CA GLN A 58 15.23 8.26 2.96
C GLN A 58 16.41 7.41 2.49
N ASP A 59 17.46 7.32 3.28
CA ASP A 59 18.68 6.58 2.93
C ASP A 59 18.49 5.06 2.88
N VAL A 60 17.46 4.53 3.53
CA VAL A 60 17.15 3.10 3.54
C VAL A 60 16.14 2.71 2.45
N VAL A 61 15.47 3.67 1.81
CA VAL A 61 14.47 3.38 0.75
C VAL A 61 15.03 2.54 -0.39
N PRO A 62 16.27 2.75 -0.91
CA PRO A 62 16.84 1.87 -1.92
C PRO A 62 16.94 0.40 -1.46
N THR A 63 17.27 0.17 -0.20
CA THR A 63 17.29 -1.19 0.38
C THR A 63 15.87 -1.76 0.50
N ILE A 64 14.88 -0.97 0.95
CA ILE A 64 13.48 -1.39 0.96
C ILE A 64 13.02 -1.76 -0.46
N ALA A 65 13.34 -0.93 -1.44
CA ALA A 65 12.97 -1.15 -2.84
C ALA A 65 13.59 -2.40 -3.45
N SER A 66 14.78 -2.83 -3.01
CA SER A 66 15.39 -4.08 -3.49
C SER A 66 14.55 -5.32 -3.18
N PHE A 67 13.71 -5.28 -2.15
CA PHE A 67 12.77 -6.36 -1.82
C PHE A 67 11.54 -6.43 -2.75
N LEU A 68 11.31 -5.43 -3.60
CA LEU A 68 10.29 -5.50 -4.65
C LEU A 68 10.56 -6.61 -5.67
N ASP A 69 11.82 -7.02 -5.82
CA ASP A 69 12.24 -8.11 -6.72
C ASP A 69 12.46 -9.44 -5.99
N SER A 70 12.05 -9.53 -4.73
CA SER A 70 12.19 -10.75 -3.93
C SER A 70 11.37 -11.90 -4.53
N PRO A 71 11.93 -13.15 -4.61
CA PRO A 71 11.16 -14.33 -4.94
C PRO A 71 10.08 -14.65 -3.90
N GLU A 72 10.27 -14.20 -2.64
CA GLU A 72 9.32 -14.42 -1.55
C GLU A 72 8.17 -13.42 -1.60
N PRO A 73 6.91 -13.86 -1.81
CA PRO A 73 5.77 -12.96 -1.89
C PRO A 73 5.57 -12.08 -0.66
N LEU A 74 5.85 -12.61 0.54
CA LEU A 74 5.78 -11.85 1.78
C LEU A 74 6.71 -10.63 1.76
N MET A 75 7.90 -10.77 1.19
CA MET A 75 8.86 -9.67 1.13
C MET A 75 8.41 -8.61 0.13
N ARG A 76 7.89 -9.04 -1.06
CA ARG A 76 7.29 -8.11 -2.03
C ARG A 76 6.12 -7.34 -1.41
N GLU A 77 5.19 -8.06 -0.75
CA GLU A 77 4.05 -7.46 -0.04
C GLU A 77 4.51 -6.38 0.96
N ARG A 78 5.49 -6.70 1.80
CA ARG A 78 6.00 -5.77 2.83
C ARG A 78 6.71 -4.57 2.23
N ALA A 79 7.51 -4.77 1.18
CA ALA A 79 8.20 -3.68 0.48
C ALA A 79 7.21 -2.73 -0.21
N VAL A 80 6.21 -3.25 -0.92
CA VAL A 80 5.16 -2.46 -1.56
C VAL A 80 4.41 -1.62 -0.52
N ASN A 81 4.00 -2.22 0.61
CA ASN A 81 3.33 -1.51 1.70
C ASN A 81 4.22 -0.43 2.33
N ALA A 82 5.50 -0.74 2.56
CA ALA A 82 6.44 0.23 3.14
C ALA A 82 6.61 1.45 2.23
N ILE A 83 6.83 1.23 0.92
CA ILE A 83 6.95 2.30 -0.07
C ILE A 83 5.67 3.14 -0.14
N GLY A 84 4.49 2.51 -0.09
CA GLY A 84 3.22 3.22 -0.06
C GLY A 84 3.09 4.17 1.12
N ARG A 85 3.44 3.72 2.33
CA ARG A 85 3.39 4.54 3.55
C ARG A 85 4.41 5.68 3.54
N ILE A 86 5.65 5.40 3.13
CA ILE A 86 6.69 6.41 2.97
C ILE A 86 6.23 7.47 1.96
N GLY A 87 5.68 7.04 0.82
CA GLY A 87 5.17 7.91 -0.22
C GLY A 87 3.97 8.77 0.21
N ARG A 88 3.17 8.31 1.18
CA ARG A 88 2.16 9.14 1.82
C ARG A 88 2.79 10.22 2.69
N GLY A 89 3.89 9.91 3.38
CA GLY A 89 4.65 10.89 4.17
C GLY A 89 5.34 11.92 3.30
N ASP A 90 6.08 11.45 2.29
CA ASP A 90 6.74 12.28 1.28
C ASP A 90 6.92 11.49 -0.03
N TYR A 91 6.14 11.87 -1.06
CA TYR A 91 6.19 11.24 -2.37
C TYR A 91 7.56 11.37 -3.05
N SER A 92 8.26 12.49 -2.88
CA SER A 92 9.53 12.74 -3.56
C SER A 92 10.60 11.68 -3.24
N ILE A 93 10.52 11.05 -2.08
CA ILE A 93 11.45 10.01 -1.64
C ILE A 93 11.26 8.70 -2.42
N ILE A 94 10.00 8.41 -2.80
CA ILE A 94 9.65 7.16 -3.49
C ILE A 94 9.40 7.34 -4.99
N GLU A 95 9.42 8.55 -5.50
CA GLU A 95 9.16 8.86 -6.91
C GLU A 95 9.94 7.97 -7.88
N PRO A 96 11.25 7.66 -7.67
CA PRO A 96 12.01 6.78 -8.55
C PRO A 96 11.47 5.35 -8.65
N TYR A 97 10.69 4.91 -7.66
CA TYR A 97 10.16 3.54 -7.54
C TYR A 97 8.68 3.46 -7.90
N TRP A 98 7.97 4.60 -7.90
CA TRP A 98 6.51 4.65 -8.03
C TRP A 98 5.98 3.96 -9.30
N ALA A 99 6.56 4.28 -10.47
CA ALA A 99 6.12 3.67 -11.73
C ALA A 99 6.29 2.14 -11.73
N GLY A 100 7.32 1.63 -11.07
CA GLY A 100 7.57 0.20 -10.93
C GLY A 100 6.54 -0.55 -10.06
N LEU A 101 5.78 0.15 -9.22
CA LEU A 101 4.75 -0.47 -8.37
C LEU A 101 3.58 -1.03 -9.19
N PHE A 102 3.28 -0.47 -10.37
CA PHE A 102 2.13 -0.91 -11.17
C PHE A 102 2.23 -2.35 -11.67
N ARG A 103 3.41 -2.94 -11.74
CA ARG A 103 3.59 -4.36 -12.06
C ARG A 103 2.91 -5.29 -11.04
N PHE A 104 2.79 -4.84 -9.78
CA PHE A 104 2.19 -5.62 -8.71
C PHE A 104 0.66 -5.70 -8.78
N ALA A 105 0.02 -4.91 -9.63
CA ALA A 105 -1.40 -5.10 -9.96
C ALA A 105 -1.68 -6.46 -10.63
N SER A 106 -0.64 -7.11 -11.18
CA SER A 106 -0.74 -8.42 -11.84
C SER A 106 0.18 -9.46 -11.18
N ASP A 107 0.64 -9.24 -9.95
CA ASP A 107 1.43 -10.24 -9.21
C ASP A 107 0.63 -11.52 -9.04
N GLU A 108 1.31 -12.67 -9.14
CA GLU A 108 0.69 -13.99 -8.97
C GLU A 108 0.02 -14.15 -7.60
N GLU A 109 0.60 -13.53 -6.56
CA GLU A 109 0.12 -13.63 -5.19
C GLU A 109 -0.94 -12.54 -4.88
N PRO A 110 -2.18 -12.91 -4.51
CA PRO A 110 -3.24 -11.95 -4.20
C PRO A 110 -2.88 -10.92 -3.11
N LYS A 111 -2.09 -11.33 -2.10
CA LYS A 111 -1.66 -10.43 -1.04
C LYS A 111 -0.76 -9.31 -1.54
N VAL A 112 0.03 -9.56 -2.59
CA VAL A 112 0.87 -8.53 -3.20
C VAL A 112 0.02 -7.57 -4.03
N ARG A 113 -0.98 -8.08 -4.79
CA ARG A 113 -1.95 -7.22 -5.49
C ARG A 113 -2.74 -6.33 -4.52
N LEU A 114 -3.14 -6.90 -3.36
CA LEU A 114 -3.79 -6.15 -2.28
C LEU A 114 -2.87 -5.07 -1.70
N ALA A 115 -1.60 -5.40 -1.47
CA ALA A 115 -0.60 -4.44 -1.00
C ALA A 115 -0.40 -3.29 -1.99
N PHE A 116 -0.47 -3.55 -3.30
CA PHE A 116 -0.42 -2.52 -4.34
C PHE A 116 -1.60 -1.53 -4.23
N ILE A 117 -2.82 -2.02 -3.97
CA ILE A 117 -3.98 -1.16 -3.76
C ILE A 117 -3.74 -0.27 -2.55
N TRP A 118 -3.37 -0.83 -1.40
CA TRP A 118 -3.09 -0.05 -0.18
C TRP A 118 -1.95 0.95 -0.33
N ALA A 119 -0.88 0.58 -1.04
CA ALA A 119 0.21 1.50 -1.36
C ALA A 119 -0.29 2.68 -2.20
N SER A 120 -1.11 2.38 -3.22
CA SER A 120 -1.70 3.40 -4.08
C SER A 120 -2.64 4.34 -3.33
N GLU A 121 -3.49 3.82 -2.43
CA GLU A 121 -4.35 4.65 -1.58
C GLU A 121 -3.54 5.59 -0.66
N ASN A 122 -2.47 5.06 -0.07
CA ASN A 122 -1.58 5.86 0.75
C ASN A 122 -0.99 7.02 -0.04
N ILE A 123 -0.38 6.75 -1.18
CA ILE A 123 0.24 7.76 -2.04
C ILE A 123 -0.81 8.74 -2.58
N ALA A 124 -1.94 8.24 -3.08
CA ALA A 124 -3.02 9.04 -3.65
C ALA A 124 -3.66 10.02 -2.65
N THR A 125 -3.55 9.74 -1.35
CA THR A 125 -4.09 10.62 -0.30
C THR A 125 -3.47 12.02 -0.36
N ASN A 126 -2.18 12.13 -0.68
CA ASN A 126 -1.47 13.41 -0.73
C ASN A 126 -1.01 13.79 -2.14
N THR A 127 -0.94 12.82 -3.08
CA THR A 127 -0.47 13.02 -4.45
C THR A 127 -1.42 12.37 -5.46
N PRO A 128 -2.70 12.80 -5.52
CA PRO A 128 -3.73 12.15 -6.35
C PRO A 128 -3.50 12.33 -7.85
N ASP A 129 -2.87 13.44 -8.27
CA ASP A 129 -2.78 13.84 -9.68
C ASP A 129 -1.99 12.88 -10.55
N ILE A 130 -1.01 12.19 -9.96
CA ILE A 130 -0.16 11.22 -10.68
C ILE A 130 -0.93 9.98 -11.16
N TYR A 131 -2.14 9.75 -10.65
CA TYR A 131 -2.95 8.55 -10.98
C TYR A 131 -3.85 8.71 -12.19
N LYS A 132 -3.92 9.90 -12.82
CA LYS A 132 -4.85 10.21 -13.92
C LYS A 132 -4.86 9.15 -15.01
N ASP A 133 -3.70 8.80 -15.51
CA ASP A 133 -3.55 7.88 -16.66
C ASP A 133 -3.42 6.40 -16.23
N HIS A 134 -3.53 6.14 -14.93
CA HIS A 134 -3.36 4.80 -14.35
C HIS A 134 -4.68 4.15 -13.89
N MET A 135 -5.80 4.86 -14.00
CA MET A 135 -7.12 4.38 -13.58
C MET A 135 -7.52 3.02 -14.19
N PRO A 136 -7.18 2.71 -15.46
CA PRO A 136 -7.52 1.40 -16.06
C PRO A 136 -6.87 0.21 -15.36
N VAL A 137 -5.78 0.40 -14.62
CA VAL A 137 -5.15 -0.66 -13.82
C VAL A 137 -6.05 -1.05 -12.65
N PHE A 138 -6.61 -0.07 -11.97
CA PHE A 138 -7.51 -0.29 -10.82
C PHE A 138 -8.88 -0.82 -11.26
N GLU A 139 -9.36 -0.41 -12.45
CA GLU A 139 -10.57 -0.97 -13.05
C GLU A 139 -10.48 -2.49 -13.18
N LYS A 140 -9.36 -3.03 -13.64
CA LYS A 140 -9.14 -4.47 -13.74
C LYS A 140 -9.23 -5.17 -12.37
N LEU A 141 -8.73 -4.53 -11.32
CA LEU A 141 -8.75 -5.09 -9.96
C LEU A 141 -10.15 -5.17 -9.35
N LEU A 142 -11.12 -4.38 -9.85
CA LEU A 142 -12.53 -4.53 -9.50
C LEU A 142 -13.08 -5.92 -9.88
N HIS A 143 -12.43 -6.60 -10.82
CA HIS A 143 -12.81 -7.93 -11.33
C HIS A 143 -11.76 -9.00 -11.03
N ASP A 144 -10.89 -8.79 -10.02
CA ASP A 144 -9.85 -9.74 -9.64
C ASP A 144 -10.44 -11.10 -9.26
N ALA A 145 -9.69 -12.18 -9.52
CA ALA A 145 -10.10 -13.52 -9.13
C ALA A 145 -10.20 -13.70 -7.60
N ASP A 146 -9.35 -12.99 -6.85
CA ASP A 146 -9.36 -13.04 -5.39
C ASP A 146 -10.40 -12.07 -4.81
N GLU A 147 -11.24 -12.58 -3.92
CA GLU A 147 -12.33 -11.81 -3.32
C GLU A 147 -11.82 -10.63 -2.46
N LYS A 148 -10.69 -10.79 -1.75
CA LYS A 148 -10.15 -9.72 -0.90
C LYS A 148 -9.59 -8.57 -1.74
N VAL A 149 -9.00 -8.89 -2.89
CA VAL A 149 -8.56 -7.87 -3.86
C VAL A 149 -9.77 -7.11 -4.40
N ARG A 150 -10.85 -7.81 -4.81
CA ARG A 150 -12.10 -7.16 -5.25
C ARG A 150 -12.74 -6.30 -4.17
N MET A 151 -12.67 -6.74 -2.89
CA MET A 151 -13.20 -5.96 -1.76
C MET A 151 -12.49 -4.62 -1.58
N GLU A 152 -11.18 -4.60 -1.76
CA GLU A 152 -10.36 -3.41 -1.55
C GLU A 152 -10.27 -2.51 -2.78
N ALA A 153 -10.37 -3.08 -3.98
CA ALA A 153 -10.21 -2.33 -5.23
C ALA A 153 -11.08 -1.05 -5.34
N PRO A 154 -12.33 -0.99 -4.84
CA PRO A 154 -13.12 0.25 -4.86
C PRO A 154 -12.56 1.36 -3.97
N GLU A 155 -11.71 1.05 -2.99
CA GLU A 155 -11.21 2.05 -2.03
C GLU A 155 -10.26 3.06 -2.68
N ILE A 156 -9.45 2.65 -3.67
CA ILE A 156 -8.63 3.63 -4.42
C ILE A 156 -9.53 4.62 -5.20
N PHE A 157 -10.66 4.16 -5.75
CA PHE A 157 -11.63 5.06 -6.39
C PHE A 157 -12.27 6.00 -5.37
N ARG A 158 -12.51 5.54 -4.14
CA ARG A 158 -13.01 6.38 -3.05
C ARG A 158 -11.99 7.44 -2.64
N VAL A 159 -10.71 7.07 -2.49
CA VAL A 159 -9.63 8.01 -2.15
C VAL A 159 -9.50 9.06 -3.25
N LEU A 160 -9.34 8.64 -4.50
CA LEU A 160 -9.21 9.54 -5.64
C LEU A 160 -10.49 10.37 -5.86
N GLY A 161 -11.68 9.79 -5.70
CA GLY A 161 -12.95 10.48 -5.88
C GLY A 161 -13.14 11.68 -4.95
N LYS A 162 -12.51 11.67 -3.76
CA LYS A 162 -12.53 12.81 -2.83
C LYS A 162 -11.68 13.99 -3.32
N HIS A 163 -10.59 13.73 -4.01
CA HIS A 163 -9.61 14.74 -4.41
C HIS A 163 -9.73 15.09 -5.91
N ARG A 164 -9.98 14.08 -6.73
CA ARG A 164 -10.04 14.16 -8.19
C ARG A 164 -11.25 13.38 -8.71
N PRO A 165 -12.48 13.88 -8.45
CA PRO A 165 -13.71 13.20 -8.89
C PRO A 165 -13.78 13.02 -10.41
N ASP A 166 -13.11 13.89 -11.18
CA ASP A 166 -12.99 13.79 -12.65
C ASP A 166 -12.29 12.50 -13.10
N PHE A 167 -11.35 11.94 -12.32
CA PHE A 167 -10.69 10.66 -12.66
C PHE A 167 -11.62 9.46 -12.45
N VAL A 168 -12.53 9.55 -11.50
CA VAL A 168 -13.40 8.44 -11.07
C VAL A 168 -14.75 8.45 -11.81
N ARG A 169 -15.24 9.62 -12.23
CA ARG A 169 -16.53 9.73 -12.93
C ARG A 169 -16.71 8.77 -14.11
N PRO A 170 -15.70 8.49 -14.95
CA PRO A 170 -15.84 7.52 -16.05
C PRO A 170 -16.20 6.09 -15.58
N TYR A 171 -15.90 5.74 -14.33
CA TYR A 171 -16.09 4.41 -13.74
C TYR A 171 -17.35 4.29 -12.87
N VAL A 172 -18.11 5.38 -12.69
CA VAL A 172 -19.28 5.41 -11.79
C VAL A 172 -20.33 4.38 -12.19
N GLU A 173 -20.60 4.23 -13.48
CA GLU A 173 -21.63 3.27 -13.95
C GLU A 173 -21.20 1.82 -13.66
N GLN A 174 -19.94 1.49 -13.86
CA GLN A 174 -19.39 0.17 -13.55
C GLN A 174 -19.42 -0.10 -12.03
N LEU A 175 -19.00 0.88 -11.21
CA LEU A 175 -19.07 0.77 -9.75
C LEU A 175 -20.53 0.58 -9.30
N ARG A 176 -21.51 1.24 -9.94
CA ARG A 176 -22.93 1.07 -9.67
C ARG A 176 -23.40 -0.34 -10.01
N GLN A 177 -23.06 -0.84 -11.19
CA GLN A 177 -23.38 -2.21 -11.58
C GLN A 177 -22.84 -3.22 -10.54
N ILE A 178 -21.59 -3.09 -10.12
CA ILE A 178 -21.01 -3.97 -9.09
C ILE A 178 -21.77 -3.81 -7.75
N SER A 179 -22.12 -2.58 -7.36
CA SER A 179 -22.86 -2.34 -6.12
C SER A 179 -24.24 -2.97 -6.09
N ASP A 180 -24.86 -3.14 -7.25
CA ASP A 180 -26.20 -3.71 -7.39
C ASP A 180 -26.18 -5.24 -7.50
N THR A 181 -25.10 -5.83 -8.06
CA THR A 181 -25.09 -7.23 -8.46
C THR A 181 -24.09 -8.13 -7.74
N ASP A 182 -23.05 -7.59 -7.11
CA ASP A 182 -22.04 -8.42 -6.43
C ASP A 182 -22.67 -9.16 -5.23
N GLU A 183 -22.33 -10.44 -5.06
CA GLU A 183 -22.83 -11.26 -3.97
C GLU A 183 -22.26 -10.79 -2.61
N ASN A 184 -21.03 -10.27 -2.59
CA ASN A 184 -20.38 -9.82 -1.37
C ASN A 184 -20.86 -8.41 -0.96
N ARG A 185 -21.53 -8.35 0.20
CA ARG A 185 -22.07 -7.10 0.75
C ARG A 185 -20.99 -6.03 0.95
N VAL A 186 -19.76 -6.41 1.30
CA VAL A 186 -18.68 -5.45 1.57
C VAL A 186 -18.26 -4.77 0.27
N ILE A 187 -18.12 -5.53 -0.83
CA ILE A 187 -17.83 -5.00 -2.16
C ILE A 187 -18.89 -3.97 -2.55
N ARG A 188 -20.18 -4.31 -2.39
CA ARG A 188 -21.29 -3.37 -2.68
C ARG A 188 -21.16 -2.06 -1.89
N ILE A 189 -20.85 -2.14 -0.59
CA ILE A 189 -20.70 -0.96 0.28
C ILE A 189 -19.50 -0.11 -0.16
N HIS A 190 -18.37 -0.72 -0.49
CA HIS A 190 -17.16 -0.01 -0.94
C HIS A 190 -17.40 0.69 -2.29
N CYS A 191 -18.08 0.03 -3.24
CA CYS A 191 -18.46 0.65 -4.52
C CYS A 191 -19.37 1.88 -4.31
N LEU A 192 -20.40 1.76 -3.45
CA LEU A 192 -21.26 2.90 -3.10
C LEU A 192 -20.46 4.03 -2.44
N GLY A 193 -19.49 3.70 -1.59
CA GLY A 193 -18.57 4.66 -0.98
C GLY A 193 -17.73 5.41 -2.02
N ALA A 194 -17.23 4.70 -3.02
CA ALA A 194 -16.47 5.27 -4.14
C ALA A 194 -17.34 6.22 -4.99
N ILE A 195 -18.56 5.81 -5.35
CA ILE A 195 -19.52 6.64 -6.09
C ILE A 195 -19.82 7.93 -5.30
N LYS A 196 -20.17 7.80 -4.02
CA LYS A 196 -20.48 8.94 -3.16
C LYS A 196 -19.33 9.94 -3.07
N ALA A 197 -18.09 9.44 -3.08
CA ALA A 197 -16.90 10.29 -3.00
C ALA A 197 -16.74 11.23 -4.20
N THR A 198 -17.32 10.88 -5.37
CA THR A 198 -17.31 11.73 -6.58
C THR A 198 -18.34 12.85 -6.56
N GLY A 199 -19.23 12.88 -5.56
CA GLY A 199 -20.41 13.75 -5.54
C GLY A 199 -21.53 13.30 -6.48
N ALA A 200 -21.42 12.13 -7.12
CA ALA A 200 -22.51 11.55 -7.92
C ALA A 200 -23.66 11.09 -7.00
N LYS A 201 -24.89 11.27 -7.49
CA LYS A 201 -26.13 10.83 -6.83
C LYS A 201 -26.49 9.42 -7.28
#